data_3090511851b98f1a68e08c362d88988d
#
_entry.id   3090511851b98f1a68e08c362d88988d
#
_cell.length_a   1.000
_cell.length_b   1.000
_cell.length_c   1.000
_cell.angle_alpha   90.00
_cell.angle_beta   90.00
_cell.angle_gamma   90.00
#
_symmetry.space_group_name_H-M   'P 1'
#
loop_
_entity.id
_entity.type
_entity.pdbx_description
1 polymer ?
#
loop_
_entity_poly.entity_id
_entity_poly.type
_entity_poly.pdbx_seq_one_letter_code
_entity_poly.pdbx_strand_id
1 'polypeptide(L)'
;MKKRILFAGLLLLLTLSTFSATPVTSGKTNAQKIVEAIHNPKTDYVVVVSHRGDWRDYPENSIPAIESIIRMGVDVMELDLKLTADSVLVLCHDGTIDRTTTGKGRVGDVTYDYIKNCFLKTGHNCPTKYKMPTLKEALAVCKDRIVVNIDQGYQYYDLVMAITEELGVTEQILIKGKKPVDFVDAQAKKYKHAMMYMPIIDINKPSGQELFRQYMDKKIVPLAYEVCWQQETPEVRKCMKDILAQGSKIWVNTLWASLCGGEEAGIYDDYAFEHGAEVYQKVLDFGTSIIQTDRPELLISYLKKIGRHD
;
A
#
# COMPACT_ATOMS: atom_id res chain seq x y z
N MET A 1 -89.55 -23.24 -1.60
CA MET A 1 -88.70 -22.43 -0.68
C MET A 1 -87.24 -22.63 -1.06
N LYS A 2 -86.61 -21.66 -1.74
CA LYS A 2 -85.23 -21.70 -2.20
C LYS A 2 -84.39 -20.72 -1.33
N LYS A 3 -83.46 -21.21 -0.50
CA LYS A 3 -82.56 -20.39 0.30
C LYS A 3 -81.48 -19.86 -0.63
N ARG A 4 -81.32 -18.55 -0.72
CA ARG A 4 -80.14 -17.89 -1.34
C ARG A 4 -79.05 -17.70 -0.32
N ILE A 5 -77.84 -18.24 -0.59
CA ILE A 5 -76.62 -18.02 0.20
C ILE A 5 -75.91 -16.84 -0.41
N LEU A 6 -75.72 -15.77 0.37
CA LEU A 6 -74.91 -14.62 -0.02
C LEU A 6 -73.44 -14.96 0.28
N PHE A 7 -72.57 -14.91 -0.75
CA PHE A 7 -71.13 -14.92 -0.56
C PHE A 7 -70.65 -13.47 -0.40
N ALA A 8 -70.15 -13.14 0.79
CA ALA A 8 -69.43 -11.90 1.02
C ALA A 8 -67.97 -12.07 0.58
N GLY A 9 -67.59 -11.47 -0.53
CA GLY A 9 -66.22 -11.42 -0.99
C GLY A 9 -65.43 -10.39 -0.18
N LEU A 10 -64.43 -10.86 0.57
CA LEU A 10 -63.47 -10.03 1.27
C LEU A 10 -62.38 -9.60 0.28
N LEU A 11 -62.40 -8.32 -0.13
CA LEU A 11 -61.41 -7.71 -1.00
C LEU A 11 -60.17 -7.36 -0.14
N LEU A 12 -59.10 -8.15 -0.21
CA LEU A 12 -57.84 -7.87 0.45
C LEU A 12 -57.05 -6.85 -0.42
N LEU A 13 -57.06 -5.58 -0.02
CA LEU A 13 -56.21 -4.54 -0.60
C LEU A 13 -54.76 -4.76 -0.13
N LEU A 14 -53.93 -5.35 -0.98
CA LEU A 14 -52.47 -5.36 -0.82
C LEU A 14 -51.93 -3.97 -1.18
N THR A 15 -51.61 -3.16 -0.17
CA THR A 15 -50.85 -1.94 -0.36
C THR A 15 -49.39 -2.33 -0.60
N LEU A 16 -48.94 -2.29 -1.86
CA LEU A 16 -47.50 -2.31 -2.19
C LEU A 16 -46.89 -0.98 -1.69
N SER A 17 -46.24 -1.03 -0.54
CA SER A 17 -45.32 0.02 -0.13
C SER A 17 -44.09 -0.06 -1.03
N THR A 18 -44.03 0.84 -2.02
CA THR A 18 -42.78 1.09 -2.75
C THR A 18 -41.77 1.72 -1.78
N PHE A 19 -40.82 0.91 -1.29
CA PHE A 19 -39.61 1.44 -0.68
C PHE A 19 -38.86 2.22 -1.77
N SER A 20 -39.02 3.51 -1.80
CA SER A 20 -38.14 4.41 -2.52
C SER A 20 -36.80 4.38 -1.80
N ALA A 21 -35.88 3.60 -2.32
CA ALA A 21 -34.50 3.72 -1.90
C ALA A 21 -34.02 5.12 -2.32
N THR A 22 -33.93 6.04 -1.35
CA THR A 22 -33.18 7.28 -1.54
C THR A 22 -31.78 6.89 -2.05
N PRO A 23 -31.31 7.47 -3.17
CA PRO A 23 -29.93 7.25 -3.57
C PRO A 23 -29.05 7.73 -2.42
N VAL A 24 -28.34 6.80 -1.77
CA VAL A 24 -27.23 7.12 -0.88
C VAL A 24 -26.27 7.90 -1.76
N THR A 25 -26.16 9.20 -1.54
CA THR A 25 -25.07 10.01 -2.09
C THR A 25 -23.82 9.42 -1.47
N SER A 26 -23.17 8.51 -2.19
CA SER A 26 -21.95 7.88 -1.74
C SER A 26 -20.87 8.95 -1.70
N GLY A 27 -20.57 9.46 -0.50
CA GLY A 27 -19.36 10.22 -0.27
C GLY A 27 -18.16 9.39 -0.74
N LYS A 28 -17.02 10.05 -1.00
CA LYS A 28 -15.78 9.35 -1.38
C LYS A 28 -15.43 8.29 -0.36
N THR A 29 -14.98 7.13 -0.84
CA THR A 29 -14.42 6.07 0.02
C THR A 29 -13.12 6.54 0.69
N ASN A 30 -12.67 5.85 1.73
CA ASN A 30 -11.41 6.22 2.38
C ASN A 30 -10.22 6.08 1.42
N ALA A 31 -10.17 5.01 0.64
CA ALA A 31 -9.13 4.84 -0.38
C ALA A 31 -9.11 5.99 -1.40
N GLN A 32 -10.28 6.49 -1.85
CA GLN A 32 -10.36 7.64 -2.77
C GLN A 32 -9.83 8.93 -2.14
N LYS A 33 -10.09 9.18 -0.85
CA LYS A 33 -9.54 10.34 -0.13
C LYS A 33 -8.03 10.27 -0.04
N ILE A 34 -7.48 9.09 0.26
CA ILE A 34 -6.04 8.85 0.32
C ILE A 34 -5.40 9.06 -1.07
N VAL A 35 -5.99 8.51 -2.14
CA VAL A 35 -5.53 8.73 -3.51
C VAL A 35 -5.48 10.22 -3.85
N GLU A 36 -6.51 10.99 -3.48
CA GLU A 36 -6.51 12.45 -3.67
C GLU A 36 -5.40 13.14 -2.87
N ALA A 37 -5.17 12.74 -1.62
CA ALA A 37 -4.07 13.29 -0.82
C ALA A 37 -2.69 12.98 -1.44
N ILE A 38 -2.51 11.76 -1.99
CA ILE A 38 -1.30 11.39 -2.72
C ILE A 38 -1.10 12.26 -3.96
N HIS A 39 -2.15 12.51 -4.72
CA HIS A 39 -2.10 13.33 -5.96
C HIS A 39 -2.04 14.83 -5.72
N ASN A 40 -2.36 15.34 -4.52
CA ASN A 40 -2.33 16.76 -4.23
C ASN A 40 -0.94 17.21 -3.75
N PRO A 41 -0.15 17.90 -4.59
CA PRO A 41 1.21 18.32 -4.22
C PRO A 41 1.24 19.47 -3.19
N LYS A 42 0.09 20.08 -2.91
CA LYS A 42 -0.03 21.24 -1.99
C LYS A 42 -0.58 20.90 -0.63
N THR A 43 -0.86 19.62 -0.35
CA THR A 43 -1.39 19.23 0.96
C THR A 43 -0.28 19.17 2.00
N ASP A 44 -0.59 19.63 3.21
CA ASP A 44 0.28 19.45 4.38
C ASP A 44 0.11 18.09 5.03
N TYR A 45 -0.87 17.31 4.57
CA TYR A 45 -1.12 15.95 5.04
C TYR A 45 0.06 15.03 4.72
N VAL A 46 0.50 14.26 5.71
CA VAL A 46 1.56 13.26 5.57
C VAL A 46 0.93 11.88 5.48
N VAL A 47 1.14 11.22 4.34
CA VAL A 47 0.65 9.87 4.07
C VAL A 47 1.51 8.87 4.83
N VAL A 48 0.88 8.04 5.65
CA VAL A 48 1.54 6.99 6.43
C VAL A 48 1.41 5.65 5.72
N VAL A 49 2.54 5.00 5.50
CA VAL A 49 2.65 3.69 4.86
C VAL A 49 3.14 2.66 5.87
N SER A 50 2.40 1.58 6.06
CA SER A 50 2.83 0.48 6.92
C SER A 50 3.50 -0.62 6.11
N HIS A 51 4.77 -0.89 6.42
CA HIS A 51 5.60 -1.92 5.80
C HIS A 51 5.12 -3.31 6.22
N ARG A 52 4.67 -4.14 5.26
CA ARG A 52 4.13 -5.50 5.47
C ARG A 52 2.95 -5.57 6.46
N GLY A 53 2.23 -4.45 6.63
CA GLY A 53 1.16 -4.32 7.61
C GLY A 53 1.65 -4.19 9.05
N ASP A 54 0.81 -4.56 10.02
CA ASP A 54 1.15 -4.55 11.45
C ASP A 54 1.93 -5.84 11.81
N TRP A 55 3.15 -5.97 11.27
CA TRP A 55 3.95 -7.17 11.46
C TRP A 55 4.55 -7.31 12.86
N ARG A 56 4.50 -6.27 13.68
CA ARG A 56 4.97 -6.33 15.07
C ARG A 56 3.98 -7.10 15.95
N ASP A 57 2.69 -7.01 15.69
CA ASP A 57 1.64 -7.67 16.46
C ASP A 57 1.05 -8.90 15.76
N TYR A 58 1.20 -9.00 14.43
CA TYR A 58 0.69 -10.09 13.60
C TYR A 58 1.79 -10.63 12.66
N PRO A 59 1.61 -11.78 12.03
CA PRO A 59 2.50 -12.20 10.95
C PRO A 59 2.56 -11.16 9.83
N GLU A 60 3.75 -10.87 9.30
CA GLU A 60 3.92 -9.98 8.15
C GLU A 60 3.09 -10.43 6.95
N ASN A 61 2.63 -9.49 6.12
CA ASN A 61 1.90 -9.79 4.90
C ASN A 61 0.66 -10.66 5.12
N SER A 62 -0.05 -10.49 6.25
CA SER A 62 -1.23 -11.29 6.60
C SER A 62 -2.50 -10.45 6.66
N ILE A 63 -3.65 -11.10 6.48
CA ILE A 63 -4.96 -10.44 6.60
C ILE A 63 -5.14 -9.74 7.97
N PRO A 64 -4.82 -10.37 9.12
CA PRO A 64 -4.95 -9.67 10.40
C PRO A 64 -4.01 -8.47 10.54
N ALA A 65 -2.80 -8.50 9.94
CA ALA A 65 -1.91 -7.34 9.90
C ALA A 65 -2.51 -6.19 9.09
N ILE A 66 -3.14 -6.49 7.94
CA ILE A 66 -3.86 -5.51 7.11
C ILE A 66 -5.05 -4.91 7.89
N GLU A 67 -5.86 -5.75 8.50
CA GLU A 67 -7.02 -5.29 9.29
C GLU A 67 -6.59 -4.41 10.48
N SER A 68 -5.45 -4.69 11.09
CA SER A 68 -4.92 -3.91 12.20
C SER A 68 -4.54 -2.50 11.77
N ILE A 69 -3.77 -2.35 10.70
CA ILE A 69 -3.34 -1.03 10.20
C ILE A 69 -4.51 -0.18 9.70
N ILE A 70 -5.53 -0.81 9.12
CA ILE A 70 -6.76 -0.10 8.72
C ILE A 70 -7.46 0.49 9.97
N ARG A 71 -7.53 -0.25 11.08
CA ARG A 71 -8.08 0.26 12.34
C ARG A 71 -7.24 1.36 12.97
N MET A 72 -5.91 1.34 12.78
CA MET A 72 -5.00 2.39 13.24
C MET A 72 -5.16 3.71 12.48
N GLY A 73 -5.75 3.68 11.27
CA GLY A 73 -5.87 4.85 10.40
C GLY A 73 -4.66 5.04 9.48
N VAL A 74 -3.93 3.97 9.15
CA VAL A 74 -2.86 3.99 8.15
C VAL A 74 -3.45 4.22 6.76
N ASP A 75 -2.77 5.00 5.93
CA ASP A 75 -3.23 5.37 4.59
C ASP A 75 -2.87 4.33 3.53
N VAL A 76 -1.69 3.74 3.64
CA VAL A 76 -1.17 2.82 2.60
C VAL A 76 -0.66 1.53 3.25
N MET A 77 -1.19 0.40 2.81
CA MET A 77 -0.62 -0.92 3.07
C MET A 77 0.49 -1.19 2.06
N GLU A 78 1.70 -1.39 2.52
CA GLU A 78 2.75 -1.96 1.67
C GLU A 78 2.78 -3.47 1.84
N LEU A 79 2.86 -4.19 0.72
CA LEU A 79 2.91 -5.65 0.67
C LEU A 79 3.87 -6.16 -0.41
N ASP A 80 4.39 -7.37 -0.18
CA ASP A 80 5.32 -8.05 -1.08
C ASP A 80 4.65 -9.18 -1.86
N LEU A 81 5.06 -9.40 -3.11
CA LEU A 81 4.53 -10.45 -3.96
C LEU A 81 5.56 -11.49 -4.40
N LYS A 82 5.11 -12.74 -4.43
CA LYS A 82 5.76 -13.85 -5.14
C LYS A 82 4.73 -14.67 -5.92
N LEU A 83 5.20 -15.32 -6.97
CA LEU A 83 4.40 -16.21 -7.81
C LEU A 83 4.70 -17.66 -7.46
N THR A 84 3.66 -18.46 -7.22
CA THR A 84 3.79 -19.91 -6.97
C THR A 84 3.99 -20.70 -8.27
N ALA A 85 4.32 -22.01 -8.16
CA ALA A 85 4.50 -22.89 -9.29
C ALA A 85 3.24 -23.02 -10.18
N ASP A 86 2.06 -22.90 -9.57
CA ASP A 86 0.76 -22.95 -10.25
C ASP A 86 0.19 -21.54 -10.54
N SER A 87 1.08 -20.54 -10.64
CA SER A 87 0.78 -19.17 -11.07
C SER A 87 -0.21 -18.40 -10.18
N VAL A 88 -0.22 -18.65 -8.89
CA VAL A 88 -0.97 -17.86 -7.92
C VAL A 88 -0.07 -16.80 -7.29
N LEU A 89 -0.49 -15.53 -7.28
CA LEU A 89 0.20 -14.46 -6.56
C LEU A 89 -0.13 -14.53 -5.08
N VAL A 90 0.90 -14.70 -4.24
CA VAL A 90 0.81 -14.75 -2.77
C VAL A 90 1.60 -13.64 -2.12
N LEU A 91 1.21 -13.25 -0.91
CA LEU A 91 1.92 -12.24 -0.13
C LEU A 91 3.13 -12.87 0.58
N CYS A 92 4.31 -12.63 0.03
CA CYS A 92 5.56 -13.15 0.59
C CYS A 92 6.74 -12.27 0.18
N HIS A 93 7.56 -11.87 1.15
CA HIS A 93 8.78 -11.08 0.88
C HIS A 93 9.91 -11.96 0.33
N ASP A 94 10.18 -13.09 0.99
CA ASP A 94 11.34 -13.93 0.69
C ASP A 94 11.11 -14.80 -0.55
N GLY A 95 12.19 -15.28 -1.15
CA GLY A 95 12.14 -16.29 -2.21
C GLY A 95 11.69 -17.67 -1.73
N THR A 96 11.62 -17.90 -0.41
CA THR A 96 11.18 -19.14 0.23
C THR A 96 10.09 -18.85 1.27
N ILE A 97 9.26 -19.86 1.57
CA ILE A 97 8.22 -19.76 2.62
C ILE A 97 8.74 -20.12 4.01
N ASP A 98 10.00 -20.46 4.14
CA ASP A 98 10.60 -21.10 5.32
C ASP A 98 10.60 -20.23 6.57
N ARG A 99 10.90 -18.92 6.40
CA ARG A 99 10.97 -17.98 7.52
C ARG A 99 9.57 -17.64 8.03
N THR A 100 8.64 -17.37 7.14
CA THR A 100 7.33 -16.81 7.48
C THR A 100 6.24 -17.85 7.67
N THR A 101 6.49 -19.13 7.34
CA THR A 101 5.48 -20.19 7.47
C THR A 101 6.03 -21.46 8.14
N THR A 102 5.13 -22.38 8.48
CA THR A 102 5.47 -23.76 8.93
C THR A 102 5.89 -24.66 7.77
N GLY A 103 5.68 -24.23 6.52
CA GLY A 103 6.09 -24.93 5.31
C GLY A 103 7.57 -24.71 4.97
N LYS A 104 8.02 -25.37 3.91
CA LYS A 104 9.38 -25.29 3.37
C LYS A 104 9.37 -25.23 1.86
N GLY A 105 10.38 -24.53 1.31
CA GLY A 105 10.64 -24.51 -0.13
C GLY A 105 10.58 -23.12 -0.74
N ARG A 106 11.07 -23.03 -1.98
CA ARG A 106 10.99 -21.79 -2.77
C ARG A 106 9.54 -21.57 -3.21
N VAL A 107 9.08 -20.31 -3.14
CA VAL A 107 7.69 -20.00 -3.51
C VAL A 107 7.39 -20.43 -4.96
N GLY A 108 8.31 -20.20 -5.90
CA GLY A 108 8.13 -20.57 -7.29
C GLY A 108 8.20 -22.09 -7.60
N ASP A 109 8.61 -22.91 -6.63
CA ASP A 109 8.73 -24.37 -6.78
C ASP A 109 7.58 -25.12 -6.08
N VAL A 110 6.74 -24.44 -5.31
CA VAL A 110 5.60 -25.03 -4.59
C VAL A 110 4.28 -24.47 -5.10
N THR A 111 3.21 -25.28 -5.00
CA THR A 111 1.86 -24.86 -5.39
C THR A 111 1.17 -24.08 -4.26
N TYR A 112 0.18 -23.26 -4.60
CA TYR A 112 -0.67 -22.63 -3.59
C TYR A 112 -1.44 -23.63 -2.76
N ASP A 113 -1.82 -24.78 -3.36
CA ASP A 113 -2.47 -25.88 -2.61
C ASP A 113 -1.62 -26.38 -1.43
N TYR A 114 -0.29 -26.44 -1.60
CA TYR A 114 0.63 -26.74 -0.49
C TYR A 114 0.70 -25.59 0.50
N ILE A 115 0.88 -24.34 0.02
CA ILE A 115 1.05 -23.14 0.86
C ILE A 115 -0.15 -22.90 1.77
N LYS A 116 -1.38 -23.03 1.25
CA LYS A 116 -2.61 -22.82 2.04
C LYS A 116 -2.77 -23.76 3.22
N ASN A 117 -2.05 -24.91 3.22
CA ASN A 117 -2.04 -25.85 4.34
C ASN A 117 -0.98 -25.49 5.39
N CYS A 118 -0.01 -24.63 5.08
CA CYS A 118 0.96 -24.09 6.03
C CYS A 118 0.33 -22.97 6.88
N PHE A 119 0.87 -22.74 8.07
CA PHE A 119 0.48 -21.65 8.95
C PHE A 119 1.56 -20.56 8.94
N LEU A 120 1.15 -19.30 8.97
CA LEU A 120 2.08 -18.19 9.15
C LEU A 120 2.69 -18.20 10.56
N LYS A 121 3.90 -17.68 10.66
CA LYS A 121 4.64 -17.49 11.90
C LYS A 121 4.79 -16.01 12.23
N THR A 122 4.82 -15.70 13.51
CA THR A 122 5.22 -14.36 13.99
C THR A 122 6.69 -14.08 13.70
N GLY A 123 7.12 -12.81 13.86
CA GLY A 123 8.53 -12.42 13.79
C GLY A 123 9.43 -13.18 14.75
N HIS A 124 8.89 -13.72 15.84
CA HIS A 124 9.59 -14.60 16.80
C HIS A 124 9.56 -16.08 16.42
N ASN A 125 9.21 -16.40 15.16
CA ASN A 125 9.17 -17.78 14.64
C ASN A 125 8.12 -18.70 15.30
N CYS A 126 7.10 -18.13 15.97
CA CYS A 126 6.02 -18.91 16.58
C CYS A 126 4.90 -19.15 15.56
N PRO A 127 4.46 -20.41 15.32
CA PRO A 127 3.32 -20.71 14.46
C PRO A 127 2.04 -20.07 15.00
N THR A 128 1.20 -19.58 14.07
CA THR A 128 -0.11 -19.00 14.37
C THR A 128 -1.22 -19.84 13.73
N LYS A 129 -2.46 -19.38 13.85
CA LYS A 129 -3.61 -19.94 13.13
C LYS A 129 -3.82 -19.34 11.72
N TYR A 130 -3.06 -18.35 11.36
CA TYR A 130 -3.25 -17.56 10.14
C TYR A 130 -2.57 -18.23 8.94
N LYS A 131 -3.09 -17.94 7.75
CA LYS A 131 -2.63 -18.47 6.46
C LYS A 131 -2.01 -17.37 5.62
N MET A 132 -1.10 -17.77 4.71
CA MET A 132 -0.58 -16.86 3.69
C MET A 132 -1.69 -16.51 2.70
N PRO A 133 -2.06 -15.22 2.56
CA PRO A 133 -3.11 -14.84 1.64
C PRO A 133 -2.60 -14.76 0.20
N THR A 134 -3.52 -14.92 -0.74
CA THR A 134 -3.33 -14.51 -2.13
C THR A 134 -3.44 -12.99 -2.25
N LEU A 135 -2.90 -12.42 -3.34
CA LEU A 135 -3.10 -11.00 -3.66
C LEU A 135 -4.59 -10.65 -3.74
N LYS A 136 -5.39 -11.51 -4.37
CA LYS A 136 -6.83 -11.29 -4.52
C LYS A 136 -7.55 -11.18 -3.17
N GLU A 137 -7.23 -12.06 -2.23
CA GLU A 137 -7.80 -12.01 -0.86
C GLU A 137 -7.38 -10.73 -0.12
N ALA A 138 -6.11 -10.35 -0.20
CA ALA A 138 -5.61 -9.13 0.42
C ALA A 138 -6.26 -7.87 -0.16
N LEU A 139 -6.35 -7.76 -1.50
CA LEU A 139 -6.98 -6.61 -2.16
C LEU A 139 -8.48 -6.53 -1.89
N ALA A 140 -9.17 -7.65 -1.74
CA ALA A 140 -10.58 -7.66 -1.36
C ALA A 140 -10.81 -7.05 0.04
N VAL A 141 -9.88 -7.27 0.98
CA VAL A 141 -9.91 -6.65 2.33
C VAL A 141 -9.59 -5.15 2.25
N CYS A 142 -8.67 -4.75 1.38
CA CYS A 142 -8.24 -3.36 1.23
C CYS A 142 -9.25 -2.50 0.44
N LYS A 143 -10.14 -3.10 -0.35
CA LYS A 143 -11.06 -2.39 -1.25
C LYS A 143 -11.82 -1.30 -0.53
N ASP A 144 -11.79 -0.08 -1.10
CA ASP A 144 -12.45 1.14 -0.61
C ASP A 144 -11.98 1.65 0.76
N ARG A 145 -11.05 0.94 1.42
CA ARG A 145 -10.64 1.20 2.80
C ARG A 145 -9.25 1.82 2.91
N ILE A 146 -8.29 1.36 2.09
CA ILE A 146 -6.88 1.74 2.16
C ILE A 146 -6.24 1.66 0.78
N VAL A 147 -5.26 2.50 0.50
CA VAL A 147 -4.41 2.37 -0.70
C VAL A 147 -3.42 1.23 -0.50
N VAL A 148 -3.05 0.53 -1.57
CA VAL A 148 -2.10 -0.58 -1.51
C VAL A 148 -0.87 -0.26 -2.36
N ASN A 149 0.30 -0.28 -1.73
CA ASN A 149 1.59 -0.29 -2.42
C ASN A 149 2.08 -1.74 -2.58
N ILE A 150 2.36 -2.14 -3.81
CA ILE A 150 2.85 -3.48 -4.12
C ILE A 150 4.35 -3.42 -4.40
N ASP A 151 5.17 -3.87 -3.44
CA ASP A 151 6.60 -4.05 -3.65
C ASP A 151 6.90 -5.33 -4.43
N GLN A 152 7.97 -5.31 -5.24
CA GLN A 152 8.37 -6.41 -6.13
C GLN A 152 7.28 -6.88 -7.11
N GLY A 153 6.13 -6.18 -7.18
CA GLY A 153 4.99 -6.53 -8.03
C GLY A 153 5.17 -6.18 -9.50
N TYR A 154 6.11 -5.29 -9.84
CA TYR A 154 6.28 -4.80 -11.21
C TYR A 154 6.64 -5.92 -12.20
N GLN A 155 7.33 -6.96 -11.77
CA GLN A 155 7.62 -8.15 -12.57
C GLN A 155 6.37 -8.97 -12.93
N TYR A 156 5.27 -8.79 -12.20
CA TYR A 156 3.98 -9.46 -12.38
C TYR A 156 2.89 -8.49 -12.86
N TYR A 157 3.27 -7.38 -13.48
CA TYR A 157 2.38 -6.25 -13.76
C TYR A 157 1.05 -6.67 -14.39
N ASP A 158 1.09 -7.49 -15.45
CA ASP A 158 -0.11 -7.90 -16.19
C ASP A 158 -1.04 -8.81 -15.34
N LEU A 159 -0.47 -9.68 -14.50
CA LEU A 159 -1.24 -10.50 -13.54
C LEU A 159 -1.88 -9.65 -12.44
N VAL A 160 -1.13 -8.68 -11.92
CA VAL A 160 -1.66 -7.73 -10.92
C VAL A 160 -2.78 -6.91 -11.53
N MET A 161 -2.61 -6.38 -12.75
CA MET A 161 -3.65 -5.63 -13.46
C MET A 161 -4.93 -6.43 -13.61
N ALA A 162 -4.86 -7.69 -14.05
CA ALA A 162 -6.04 -8.54 -14.21
C ALA A 162 -6.83 -8.70 -12.89
N ILE A 163 -6.12 -8.88 -11.76
CA ILE A 163 -6.77 -9.01 -10.44
C ILE A 163 -7.38 -7.67 -9.99
N THR A 164 -6.68 -6.56 -10.21
CA THR A 164 -7.15 -5.24 -9.79
C THR A 164 -8.36 -4.77 -10.59
N GLU A 165 -8.39 -5.07 -11.90
CA GLU A 165 -9.54 -4.82 -12.77
C GLU A 165 -10.75 -5.67 -12.37
N GLU A 166 -10.53 -6.97 -12.11
CA GLU A 166 -11.61 -7.87 -11.63
C GLU A 166 -12.25 -7.37 -10.35
N LEU A 167 -11.45 -6.86 -9.40
CA LEU A 167 -11.94 -6.34 -8.12
C LEU A 167 -12.43 -4.89 -8.19
N GLY A 168 -12.12 -4.16 -9.28
CA GLY A 168 -12.43 -2.73 -9.43
C GLY A 168 -11.64 -1.85 -8.46
N VAL A 169 -10.35 -2.16 -8.24
CA VAL A 169 -9.48 -1.46 -7.28
C VAL A 169 -8.22 -0.85 -7.91
N THR A 170 -8.10 -0.86 -9.24
CA THR A 170 -6.88 -0.43 -9.96
C THR A 170 -6.42 0.98 -9.54
N GLU A 171 -7.34 1.92 -9.34
CA GLU A 171 -7.02 3.30 -8.98
C GLU A 171 -6.48 3.47 -7.55
N GLN A 172 -6.66 2.48 -6.67
CA GLN A 172 -6.09 2.49 -5.31
C GLN A 172 -4.78 1.71 -5.18
N ILE A 173 -4.19 1.28 -6.32
CA ILE A 173 -2.94 0.51 -6.33
C ILE A 173 -1.79 1.40 -6.76
N LEU A 174 -0.75 1.41 -5.93
CA LEU A 174 0.55 2.02 -6.21
C LEU A 174 1.57 0.90 -6.41
N ILE A 175 2.22 0.89 -7.58
CA ILE A 175 3.32 -0.03 -7.86
C ILE A 175 4.62 0.75 -8.00
N LYS A 176 5.72 0.22 -7.47
CA LYS A 176 7.00 0.91 -7.48
C LYS A 176 8.10 0.07 -8.12
N GLY A 177 9.17 0.71 -8.57
CA GLY A 177 10.30 -0.01 -9.16
C GLY A 177 11.42 0.88 -9.69
N LYS A 178 12.47 0.23 -10.21
CA LYS A 178 13.68 0.87 -10.77
C LYS A 178 13.75 0.73 -12.29
N LYS A 179 12.59 0.72 -12.96
CA LYS A 179 12.54 0.55 -14.41
C LYS A 179 12.80 1.86 -15.13
N PRO A 180 13.46 1.83 -16.33
CA PRO A 180 13.61 3.01 -17.17
C PRO A 180 12.27 3.67 -17.51
N VAL A 181 12.29 4.98 -17.65
CA VAL A 181 11.07 5.80 -17.91
C VAL A 181 10.28 5.30 -19.12
N ASP A 182 10.95 5.02 -20.24
CA ASP A 182 10.27 4.57 -21.47
C ASP A 182 9.58 3.22 -21.29
N PHE A 183 10.18 2.35 -20.47
CA PHE A 183 9.60 1.04 -20.20
C PHE A 183 8.30 1.21 -19.37
N VAL A 184 8.32 2.07 -18.37
CA VAL A 184 7.15 2.35 -17.52
C VAL A 184 6.03 2.98 -18.34
N ASP A 185 6.35 3.98 -19.16
CA ASP A 185 5.39 4.67 -20.02
C ASP A 185 4.76 3.71 -21.05
N ALA A 186 5.59 2.87 -21.69
CA ALA A 186 5.10 1.85 -22.62
C ALA A 186 4.19 0.82 -21.95
N GLN A 187 4.50 0.41 -20.72
CA GLN A 187 3.68 -0.53 -19.97
C GLN A 187 2.33 0.09 -19.57
N ALA A 188 2.34 1.32 -19.06
CA ALA A 188 1.12 2.03 -18.67
C ALA A 188 0.16 2.23 -19.86
N LYS A 189 0.67 2.54 -21.05
CA LYS A 189 -0.12 2.76 -22.28
C LYS A 189 -0.86 1.52 -22.79
N LYS A 190 -0.55 0.32 -22.30
CA LYS A 190 -1.30 -0.91 -22.66
C LYS A 190 -2.70 -0.94 -22.05
N TYR A 191 -2.96 -0.14 -21.00
CA TYR A 191 -4.19 -0.18 -20.21
C TYR A 191 -4.93 1.15 -20.31
N LYS A 192 -6.26 1.09 -20.28
CA LYS A 192 -7.10 2.29 -20.24
C LYS A 192 -6.93 3.05 -18.91
N HIS A 193 -6.81 2.31 -17.82
CA HIS A 193 -6.56 2.80 -16.48
C HIS A 193 -5.38 2.01 -15.91
N ALA A 194 -4.22 2.62 -15.82
CA ALA A 194 -3.03 2.01 -15.25
C ALA A 194 -2.98 2.24 -13.74
N MET A 195 -2.30 1.31 -13.03
CA MET A 195 -1.96 1.53 -11.63
C MET A 195 -1.06 2.76 -11.48
N MET A 196 -1.13 3.44 -10.33
CA MET A 196 -0.16 4.48 -9.98
C MET A 196 1.25 3.89 -9.96
N TYR A 197 2.23 4.63 -10.46
CA TYR A 197 3.63 4.20 -10.46
C TYR A 197 4.52 5.21 -9.76
N MET A 198 5.50 4.70 -9.00
CA MET A 198 6.50 5.49 -8.31
C MET A 198 7.91 4.90 -8.57
N PRO A 199 8.88 5.72 -9.06
CA PRO A 199 10.26 5.30 -9.18
C PRO A 199 10.95 5.23 -7.82
N ILE A 200 11.80 4.20 -7.64
CA ILE A 200 12.70 4.06 -6.50
C ILE A 200 14.08 4.54 -6.91
N ILE A 201 14.62 5.54 -6.22
CA ILE A 201 15.94 6.10 -6.50
C ILE A 201 16.83 5.99 -5.25
N ASP A 202 17.97 5.32 -5.38
CA ASP A 202 19.04 5.35 -4.39
C ASP A 202 20.07 6.38 -4.85
N ILE A 203 20.02 7.57 -4.26
CA ILE A 203 20.75 8.73 -4.77
C ILE A 203 22.25 8.65 -4.48
N ASN A 204 22.68 7.82 -3.57
CA ASN A 204 24.11 7.55 -3.37
C ASN A 204 24.68 6.57 -4.42
N LYS A 205 23.83 5.94 -5.26
CA LYS A 205 24.26 5.02 -6.30
C LYS A 205 24.15 5.64 -7.70
N PRO A 206 25.15 5.41 -8.59
CA PRO A 206 25.11 5.92 -9.97
C PRO A 206 23.83 5.54 -10.73
N SER A 207 23.31 4.33 -10.51
CA SER A 207 22.08 3.86 -11.16
C SER A 207 20.84 4.63 -10.73
N GLY A 208 20.76 5.02 -9.45
CA GLY A 208 19.66 5.84 -8.93
C GLY A 208 19.73 7.28 -9.45
N GLN A 209 20.93 7.86 -9.49
CA GLN A 209 21.17 9.19 -10.08
C GLN A 209 20.81 9.21 -11.57
N GLU A 210 21.19 8.17 -12.31
CA GLU A 210 20.86 8.02 -13.73
C GLU A 210 19.36 7.91 -13.95
N LEU A 211 18.67 7.08 -13.17
CA LEU A 211 17.21 6.93 -13.26
C LEU A 211 16.51 8.27 -12.96
N PHE A 212 16.93 8.99 -11.92
CA PHE A 212 16.40 10.31 -11.59
C PHE A 212 16.59 11.30 -12.74
N ARG A 213 17.81 11.35 -13.31
CA ARG A 213 18.12 12.19 -14.47
C ARG A 213 17.22 11.91 -15.67
N GLN A 214 16.92 10.64 -15.97
CA GLN A 214 16.01 10.28 -17.06
C GLN A 214 14.61 10.89 -16.89
N TYR A 215 14.06 10.90 -15.67
CA TYR A 215 12.78 11.56 -15.39
C TYR A 215 12.86 13.07 -15.59
N MET A 216 13.93 13.71 -15.10
CA MET A 216 14.15 15.15 -15.24
C MET A 216 14.31 15.59 -16.69
N ASP A 217 15.16 14.90 -17.47
CA ASP A 217 15.45 15.22 -18.87
C ASP A 217 14.20 15.05 -19.76
N LYS A 218 13.40 14.04 -19.52
CA LYS A 218 12.15 13.79 -20.25
C LYS A 218 10.97 14.64 -19.77
N LYS A 219 11.15 15.39 -18.69
CA LYS A 219 10.09 16.21 -18.07
C LYS A 219 8.85 15.40 -17.69
N ILE A 220 9.05 14.13 -17.31
CA ILE A 220 8.00 13.27 -16.78
C ILE A 220 7.98 13.44 -15.26
N VAL A 221 6.84 13.88 -14.74
CA VAL A 221 6.64 14.17 -13.32
C VAL A 221 5.85 13.02 -12.70
N PRO A 222 6.50 12.08 -12.00
CA PRO A 222 5.79 11.06 -11.25
C PRO A 222 5.07 11.68 -10.04
N LEU A 223 4.06 11.00 -9.51
CA LEU A 223 3.33 11.48 -8.33
C LEU A 223 4.25 11.61 -7.09
N ALA A 224 5.21 10.70 -6.95
CA ALA A 224 6.23 10.70 -5.90
C ALA A 224 7.48 9.97 -6.37
N TYR A 225 8.58 10.16 -5.64
CA TYR A 225 9.79 9.32 -5.70
C TYR A 225 10.03 8.68 -4.34
N GLU A 226 10.28 7.37 -4.30
CA GLU A 226 10.90 6.73 -3.16
C GLU A 226 12.40 7.04 -3.18
N VAL A 227 12.85 7.88 -2.25
CA VAL A 227 14.24 8.33 -2.15
C VAL A 227 14.95 7.54 -1.05
N CYS A 228 15.98 6.80 -1.44
CA CYS A 228 16.85 6.07 -0.51
C CYS A 228 18.25 6.71 -0.53
N TRP A 229 18.86 6.85 0.65
CA TRP A 229 20.25 7.30 0.80
C TRP A 229 20.87 6.73 2.07
N GLN A 230 22.15 6.37 2.01
CA GLN A 230 22.91 5.84 3.14
C GLN A 230 23.69 6.94 3.88
N GLN A 231 24.04 7.99 3.16
CA GLN A 231 24.74 9.17 3.68
C GLN A 231 24.11 10.43 3.11
N GLU A 232 23.86 11.40 3.97
CA GLU A 232 23.38 12.69 3.55
C GLU A 232 24.52 13.48 2.89
N THR A 233 24.32 13.84 1.62
CA THR A 233 25.27 14.63 0.82
C THR A 233 24.54 15.84 0.20
N PRO A 234 25.29 16.85 -0.32
CA PRO A 234 24.68 17.95 -1.06
C PRO A 234 23.82 17.48 -2.24
N GLU A 235 24.18 16.36 -2.90
CA GLU A 235 23.45 15.77 -4.01
C GLU A 235 22.09 15.22 -3.56
N VAL A 236 22.02 14.57 -2.38
CA VAL A 236 20.77 14.09 -1.78
C VAL A 236 19.82 15.27 -1.54
N ARG A 237 20.31 16.34 -0.90
CA ARG A 237 19.50 17.56 -0.67
C ARG A 237 19.08 18.25 -1.96
N LYS A 238 19.97 18.30 -2.94
CA LYS A 238 19.64 18.84 -4.26
C LYS A 238 18.55 18.03 -4.94
N CYS A 239 18.69 16.71 -4.96
CA CYS A 239 17.69 15.79 -5.52
C CYS A 239 16.30 16.02 -4.89
N MET A 240 16.19 16.08 -3.56
CA MET A 240 14.93 16.33 -2.88
C MET A 240 14.32 17.68 -3.25
N LYS A 241 15.15 18.76 -3.34
CA LYS A 241 14.68 20.07 -3.81
C LYS A 241 14.18 20.03 -5.24
N ASP A 242 14.88 19.33 -6.14
CA ASP A 242 14.49 19.22 -7.54
C ASP A 242 13.16 18.43 -7.68
N ILE A 243 12.95 17.36 -6.88
CA ILE A 243 11.70 16.62 -6.81
C ILE A 243 10.53 17.54 -6.42
N LEU A 244 10.69 18.33 -5.37
CA LEU A 244 9.65 19.25 -4.91
C LEU A 244 9.39 20.37 -5.93
N ALA A 245 10.46 20.89 -6.55
CA ALA A 245 10.36 21.97 -7.54
C ALA A 245 9.58 21.57 -8.79
N GLN A 246 9.61 20.28 -9.19
CA GLN A 246 8.80 19.80 -10.31
C GLN A 246 7.35 19.45 -9.92
N GLY A 247 6.99 19.50 -8.63
CA GLY A 247 5.66 19.19 -8.13
C GLY A 247 5.41 17.73 -7.78
N SER A 248 6.47 16.91 -7.68
CA SER A 248 6.39 15.54 -7.15
C SER A 248 6.51 15.52 -5.63
N LYS A 249 6.04 14.45 -5.01
CA LYS A 249 6.21 14.17 -3.57
C LYS A 249 7.49 13.36 -3.31
N ILE A 250 7.94 13.42 -2.05
CA ILE A 250 9.04 12.59 -1.54
C ILE A 250 8.44 11.52 -0.63
N TRP A 251 8.79 10.26 -0.93
CA TRP A 251 8.55 9.11 -0.07
C TRP A 251 9.88 8.69 0.56
N VAL A 252 9.91 8.53 1.87
CA VAL A 252 11.06 8.06 2.64
C VAL A 252 10.69 6.80 3.40
N ASN A 253 11.61 5.83 3.41
CA ASN A 253 11.50 4.63 4.25
C ASN A 253 12.30 4.86 5.54
N THR A 254 11.63 4.91 6.68
CA THR A 254 12.26 5.05 8.00
C THR A 254 12.56 3.72 8.69
N LEU A 255 12.44 2.60 7.97
CA LEU A 255 12.50 1.23 8.48
C LEU A 255 13.80 0.93 9.23
N TRP A 256 14.94 1.33 8.65
CA TRP A 256 16.28 1.20 9.22
C TRP A 256 17.26 2.22 8.64
N ALA A 257 18.34 2.43 9.35
CA ALA A 257 19.31 3.51 9.11
C ALA A 257 19.80 3.62 7.66
N SER A 258 20.17 2.52 7.01
CA SER A 258 20.76 2.54 5.66
C SER A 258 19.80 2.98 4.54
N LEU A 259 18.52 3.16 4.83
CA LEU A 259 17.53 3.67 3.87
C LEU A 259 17.35 5.18 3.96
N CYS A 260 17.74 5.83 5.07
CA CYS A 260 17.41 7.21 5.37
C CYS A 260 18.56 7.98 6.06
N GLY A 261 19.78 7.82 5.60
CA GLY A 261 20.90 8.67 6.00
C GLY A 261 21.92 8.06 6.95
N GLY A 262 21.78 6.78 7.27
CA GLY A 262 22.70 6.07 8.16
C GLY A 262 22.39 6.27 9.66
N GLU A 263 23.17 5.61 10.51
CA GLU A 263 23.02 5.67 11.97
C GLU A 263 23.16 7.10 12.52
N GLU A 264 24.09 7.89 11.97
CA GLU A 264 24.36 9.26 12.42
C GLU A 264 23.19 10.21 12.18
N ALA A 265 22.37 9.96 11.17
CA ALA A 265 21.18 10.79 10.91
C ALA A 265 20.13 10.65 12.01
N GLY A 266 20.01 9.46 12.61
CA GLY A 266 19.06 9.19 13.70
C GLY A 266 17.62 9.50 13.31
N ILE A 267 17.17 9.01 12.13
CA ILE A 267 15.82 9.29 11.60
C ILE A 267 15.05 8.01 11.23
N TYR A 268 15.48 6.87 11.74
CA TYR A 268 14.82 5.57 11.52
C TYR A 268 13.95 5.15 12.72
N ASP A 269 13.05 4.21 12.49
CA ASP A 269 11.96 3.87 13.40
C ASP A 269 12.39 3.41 14.78
N ASP A 270 13.42 2.59 14.88
CA ASP A 270 13.90 2.12 16.19
C ASP A 270 14.59 3.25 16.96
N TYR A 271 15.30 4.16 16.27
CA TYR A 271 15.83 5.37 16.90
C TYR A 271 14.69 6.28 17.40
N ALA A 272 13.63 6.47 16.60
CA ALA A 272 12.47 7.23 17.03
C ALA A 272 11.75 6.60 18.22
N PHE A 273 11.70 5.27 18.30
CA PHE A 273 11.11 4.55 19.42
C PHE A 273 11.89 4.76 20.73
N GLU A 274 13.23 4.79 20.65
CA GLU A 274 14.11 4.96 21.80
C GLU A 274 14.23 6.42 22.26
N HIS A 275 14.22 7.38 21.32
CA HIS A 275 14.52 8.80 21.58
C HIS A 275 13.34 9.75 21.47
N GLY A 276 12.17 9.24 21.08
CA GLY A 276 10.94 10.01 20.92
C GLY A 276 10.56 10.27 19.47
N ALA A 277 9.25 10.35 19.23
CA ALA A 277 8.67 10.48 17.90
C ALA A 277 9.00 11.82 17.21
N GLU A 278 9.47 12.82 17.94
CA GLU A 278 9.97 14.10 17.41
C GLU A 278 11.10 13.95 16.40
N VAL A 279 11.79 12.81 16.40
CA VAL A 279 12.77 12.41 15.38
C VAL A 279 12.19 12.48 13.96
N TYR A 280 10.92 12.16 13.78
CA TYR A 280 10.27 12.24 12.45
C TYR A 280 10.21 13.67 11.89
N GLN A 281 10.35 14.72 12.73
CA GLN A 281 10.44 16.08 12.22
C GLN A 281 11.62 16.25 11.25
N LYS A 282 12.76 15.63 11.53
CA LYS A 282 13.93 15.68 10.63
C LYS A 282 13.63 15.11 9.24
N VAL A 283 12.75 14.08 9.18
CA VAL A 283 12.28 13.51 7.89
C VAL A 283 11.38 14.50 7.16
N LEU A 284 10.48 15.15 7.88
CA LEU A 284 9.59 16.19 7.32
C LEU A 284 10.36 17.42 6.83
N ASP A 285 11.49 17.77 7.46
CA ASP A 285 12.33 18.91 7.08
C ASP A 285 12.99 18.75 5.69
N PHE A 286 13.05 17.53 5.15
CA PHE A 286 13.41 17.28 3.75
C PHE A 286 12.27 17.60 2.76
N GLY A 287 11.08 17.97 3.25
CA GLY A 287 9.87 18.14 2.43
C GLY A 287 9.14 16.81 2.18
N THR A 288 9.45 15.77 2.95
CA THR A 288 8.79 14.45 2.86
C THR A 288 7.32 14.57 3.22
N SER A 289 6.47 13.96 2.40
CA SER A 289 5.02 13.91 2.62
C SER A 289 4.45 12.50 2.54
N ILE A 290 5.29 11.48 2.33
CA ILE A 290 4.93 10.07 2.41
C ILE A 290 6.03 9.34 3.19
N ILE A 291 5.67 8.66 4.29
CA ILE A 291 6.63 7.97 5.15
C ILE A 291 6.22 6.50 5.30
N GLN A 292 7.11 5.60 4.89
CA GLN A 292 6.96 4.17 5.13
C GLN A 292 7.69 3.79 6.42
N THR A 293 6.96 3.14 7.34
CA THR A 293 7.41 2.88 8.71
C THR A 293 7.04 1.46 9.16
N ASP A 294 7.86 0.92 10.06
CA ASP A 294 7.57 -0.28 10.86
C ASP A 294 6.85 0.04 12.19
N ARG A 295 6.61 1.34 12.46
CA ARG A 295 5.95 1.83 13.69
C ARG A 295 4.84 2.83 13.37
N PRO A 296 3.80 2.40 12.61
CA PRO A 296 2.76 3.32 12.11
C PRO A 296 2.02 4.03 13.25
N GLU A 297 1.75 3.36 14.37
CA GLU A 297 1.08 3.97 15.51
C GLU A 297 1.88 5.13 16.11
N LEU A 298 3.22 4.96 16.26
CA LEU A 298 4.11 6.00 16.76
C LEU A 298 4.14 7.20 15.83
N LEU A 299 4.28 6.96 14.52
CA LEU A 299 4.29 8.02 13.51
C LEU A 299 2.96 8.77 13.45
N ILE A 300 1.82 8.06 13.38
CA ILE A 300 0.48 8.66 13.35
C ILE A 300 0.26 9.53 14.60
N SER A 301 0.61 9.02 15.78
CA SER A 301 0.48 9.78 17.03
C SER A 301 1.25 11.11 16.98
N TYR A 302 2.47 11.10 16.44
CA TYR A 302 3.27 12.30 16.26
C TYR A 302 2.64 13.25 15.23
N LEU A 303 2.25 12.73 14.06
CA LEU A 303 1.65 13.55 12.99
C LEU A 303 0.33 14.20 13.41
N LYS A 304 -0.51 13.51 14.18
CA LYS A 304 -1.74 14.08 14.77
C LYS A 304 -1.42 15.23 15.74
N LYS A 305 -0.40 15.08 16.58
CA LYS A 305 0.06 16.12 17.52
C LYS A 305 0.46 17.41 16.81
N ILE A 306 1.03 17.31 15.61
CA ILE A 306 1.45 18.47 14.81
C ILE A 306 0.44 18.88 13.72
N GLY A 307 -0.74 18.25 13.66
CA GLY A 307 -1.82 18.59 12.73
C GLY A 307 -1.54 18.20 11.27
N ARG A 308 -0.72 17.15 11.04
CA ARG A 308 -0.32 16.68 9.70
C ARG A 308 -0.95 15.33 9.31
N HIS A 309 -1.84 14.75 10.14
CA HIS A 309 -2.61 13.53 9.91
C HIS A 309 -3.93 13.59 10.69
N ASP A 310 -4.98 12.81 10.25
CA ASP A 310 -6.31 12.75 10.88
C ASP A 310 -6.39 11.77 12.05
#